data_1e91de8383c6cd436455642b8904b1d8
#
_entry.id   1e91de8383c6cd436455642b8904b1d8
#
_cell.length_a   1.000
_cell.length_b   1.000
_cell.length_c   1.000
_cell.angle_alpha   90.00
_cell.angle_beta   90.00
_cell.angle_gamma   90.00
#
_symmetry.space_group_name_H-M   'P 1'
#
loop_
_entity.id
_entity.type
_entity.pdbx_description
1 polymer ?
#
loop_
_entity_poly.entity_id
_entity_poly.type
_entity_poly.pdbx_seq_one_letter_code
_entity_poly.pdbx_strand_id
1 'polypeptide(L)'
;MQGYLLIKPKGWKPSKPATAEKAIYNEDDYKKQVKKVADTQVVIDQVVAYITGVNYKDFPDAVSMMEDAVDQLSKMKDARTKAEDAAKKKDWQQATLWTEQIWQYQVKAADIGMRTKTFLEQNGAKKVGK
;
A
#
# COMPACT_ATOMS: atom_id res chain seq x y z
N MET A 1 31.18 14.76 -13.91
CA MET A 1 30.34 15.04 -13.70
C MET A 1 29.87 14.61 -13.83
N GLN A 2 29.83 14.45 -13.79
CA GLN A 2 28.93 14.51 -13.49
C GLN A 2 28.42 14.05 -13.81
N GLY A 3 29.43 13.91 -13.98
CA GLY A 3 28.58 14.03 -13.92
C GLY A 3 28.09 13.30 -14.26
N TYR A 4 27.72 13.15 -14.32
CA TYR A 4 26.88 13.04 -14.20
C TYR A 4 26.66 12.30 -14.51
N LEU A 5 27.49 12.07 -14.53
CA LEU A 5 26.82 12.19 -14.24
C LEU A 5 26.48 11.58 -14.40
N LEU A 6 26.98 11.24 -14.47
CA LEU A 6 26.28 11.45 -14.14
C LEU A 6 26.00 10.74 -14.18
N ILE A 7 26.59 10.36 -14.17
CA ILE A 7 25.91 10.49 -13.82
C ILE A 7 25.47 9.96 -13.45
N LYS A 8 25.53 9.53 -13.26
CA LYS A 8 24.85 9.85 -12.53
C LYS A 8 24.48 9.01 -12.36
N PRO A 9 25.06 8.70 -12.41
CA PRO A 9 24.35 8.73 -11.89
C PRO A 9 23.96 7.99 -11.66
N LYS A 10 24.35 7.69 -11.54
CA LYS A 10 23.52 7.91 -11.05
C LYS A 10 22.83 7.77 -10.56
N GLY A 11 23.66 7.66 -10.38
CA GLY A 11 22.69 8.44 -9.69
C GLY A 11 22.27 8.42 -9.48
N TRP A 12 22.49 8.30 -9.09
CA TRP A 12 21.78 9.13 -8.80
C TRP A 12 21.42 9.21 -8.21
N LYS A 13 21.53 9.94 -7.95
CA LYS A 13 20.81 10.81 -7.37
C LYS A 13 20.59 11.21 -6.96
N PRO A 14 20.94 11.65 -6.72
CA PRO A 14 20.37 12.57 -6.18
C PRO A 14 20.00 12.89 -5.72
N SER A 15 20.03 13.41 -5.41
CA SER A 15 19.25 14.20 -5.01
C SER A 15 18.75 14.71 -4.83
N LYS A 16 18.86 15.32 -4.73
CA LYS A 16 18.08 16.15 -4.64
C LYS A 16 17.35 16.50 -4.59
N PRO A 17 17.31 16.89 -4.30
CA PRO A 17 16.26 17.43 -4.34
C PRO A 17 15.83 17.84 -4.61
N ALA A 18 15.70 18.17 -4.63
CA ALA A 18 14.96 18.70 -4.96
C ALA A 18 14.76 19.14 -5.35
N THR A 19 15.17 19.37 -5.51
CA THR A 19 14.73 19.94 -6.01
C THR A 19 14.23 19.88 -6.58
N ALA A 20 14.31 19.88 -6.71
CA ALA A 20 13.63 19.92 -7.21
C ALA A 20 13.30 19.60 -7.88
N GLU A 21 13.65 19.49 -8.14
CA GLU A 21 13.22 19.38 -8.82
C GLU A 21 12.71 18.83 -9.36
N LYS A 22 12.79 18.40 -9.67
CA LYS A 22 12.30 18.02 -10.15
C LYS A 22 11.56 17.01 -10.54
N ALA A 23 11.63 15.73 -10.22
CA ALA A 23 10.58 14.90 -10.73
C ALA A 23 9.27 15.42 -10.24
N ILE A 24 8.59 15.93 -11.14
CA ILE A 24 7.30 16.51 -10.82
C ILE A 24 6.27 15.57 -11.40
N TYR A 25 5.42 15.04 -10.55
CA TYR A 25 4.35 14.15 -10.99
C TYR A 25 3.23 14.97 -11.60
N ASN A 26 2.67 14.46 -12.68
CA ASN A 26 1.53 15.10 -13.33
C ASN A 26 0.27 14.28 -13.07
N GLU A 27 -0.83 14.69 -13.67
CA GLU A 27 -2.11 14.00 -13.47
C GLU A 27 -2.06 12.53 -13.90
N ASP A 28 -1.35 12.24 -14.99
CA ASP A 28 -1.22 10.85 -15.45
C ASP A 28 -0.49 9.99 -14.42
N ASP A 29 0.54 10.53 -13.78
CA ASP A 29 1.26 9.80 -12.74
C ASP A 29 0.35 9.51 -11.56
N TYR A 30 -0.47 10.49 -11.18
CA TYR A 30 -1.45 10.30 -10.12
C TYR A 30 -2.44 9.19 -10.49
N LYS A 31 -2.97 9.21 -11.71
CA LYS A 31 -3.93 8.20 -12.16
C LYS A 31 -3.32 6.79 -12.15
N LYS A 32 -2.05 6.68 -12.53
CA LYS A 32 -1.36 5.39 -12.48
C LYS A 32 -1.25 4.86 -11.05
N GLN A 33 -0.98 5.75 -10.10
CA GLN A 33 -0.91 5.35 -8.69
C GLN A 33 -2.28 4.94 -8.17
N VAL A 34 -3.33 5.66 -8.55
CA VAL A 34 -4.71 5.32 -8.16
C VAL A 34 -5.07 3.93 -8.67
N LYS A 35 -4.71 3.63 -9.93
CA LYS A 35 -4.96 2.30 -10.47
C LYS A 35 -4.23 1.21 -9.69
N LYS A 36 -2.98 1.47 -9.35
CA LYS A 36 -2.16 0.54 -8.59
C LYS A 36 -2.80 0.26 -7.22
N VAL A 37 -3.29 1.32 -6.55
CA VAL A 37 -4.01 1.18 -5.28
C VAL A 37 -5.27 0.35 -5.47
N ALA A 38 -6.03 0.62 -6.53
CA ALA A 38 -7.27 -0.13 -6.79
C ALA A 38 -6.98 -1.61 -7.04
N ASP A 39 -5.95 -1.92 -7.83
CA ASP A 39 -5.58 -3.31 -8.14
C ASP A 39 -5.15 -4.04 -6.87
N THR A 40 -4.38 -3.37 -6.02
CA THR A 40 -3.90 -3.97 -4.77
C THR A 40 -5.06 -4.19 -3.80
N GLN A 41 -6.04 -3.29 -3.80
CA GLN A 41 -7.20 -3.45 -2.93
C GLN A 41 -7.98 -4.72 -3.25
N VAL A 42 -8.06 -5.11 -4.53
CA VAL A 42 -8.71 -6.35 -4.94
C VAL A 42 -8.03 -7.55 -4.25
N VAL A 43 -6.70 -7.55 -4.24
CA VAL A 43 -5.94 -8.63 -3.59
C VAL A 43 -6.24 -8.67 -2.09
N ILE A 44 -6.24 -7.52 -1.45
CA ILE A 44 -6.54 -7.42 -0.02
C ILE A 44 -7.93 -7.96 0.26
N ASP A 45 -8.92 -7.54 -0.55
CA ASP A 45 -10.30 -7.97 -0.35
C ASP A 45 -10.45 -9.49 -0.47
N GLN A 46 -9.74 -10.10 -1.42
CA GLN A 46 -9.76 -11.56 -1.60
C GLN A 46 -9.16 -12.28 -0.40
N VAL A 47 -8.05 -11.77 0.11
CA VAL A 47 -7.38 -12.39 1.25
C VAL A 47 -8.23 -12.24 2.50
N VAL A 48 -8.80 -11.06 2.72
CA VAL A 48 -9.67 -10.82 3.87
C VAL A 48 -10.92 -11.72 3.80
N ALA A 49 -11.48 -11.87 2.59
CA ALA A 49 -12.66 -12.74 2.41
C ALA A 49 -12.34 -14.18 2.80
N TYR A 50 -11.16 -14.67 2.41
CA TYR A 50 -10.75 -16.00 2.81
C TYR A 50 -10.63 -16.11 4.34
N ILE A 51 -9.90 -15.17 4.95
CA ILE A 51 -9.63 -15.22 6.40
C ILE A 51 -10.91 -15.14 7.20
N THR A 52 -11.80 -14.21 6.85
CA THR A 52 -13.06 -14.06 7.58
C THR A 52 -14.05 -15.20 7.29
N GLY A 53 -13.79 -15.95 6.25
CA GLY A 53 -14.60 -17.12 5.92
C GLY A 53 -14.19 -18.39 6.64
N VAL A 54 -13.12 -18.36 7.44
CA VAL A 54 -12.68 -19.50 8.23
C VAL A 54 -12.64 -19.14 9.71
N ASN A 55 -12.43 -20.13 10.56
CA ASN A 55 -12.45 -19.96 12.01
C ASN A 55 -11.15 -19.34 12.55
N TYR A 56 -10.70 -18.24 11.93
CA TYR A 56 -9.43 -17.62 12.29
C TYR A 56 -9.38 -17.17 13.76
N LYS A 57 -10.53 -16.86 14.36
CA LYS A 57 -10.59 -16.41 15.75
C LYS A 57 -10.18 -17.50 16.74
N ASP A 58 -10.19 -18.75 16.31
CA ASP A 58 -9.73 -19.86 17.13
C ASP A 58 -8.19 -19.96 17.15
N PHE A 59 -7.51 -19.13 16.36
CA PHE A 59 -6.05 -19.12 16.25
C PHE A 59 -5.53 -17.77 16.74
N PRO A 60 -5.05 -17.67 17.98
CA PRO A 60 -4.58 -16.39 18.52
C PRO A 60 -3.54 -15.69 17.68
N ASP A 61 -2.63 -16.45 17.07
CA ASP A 61 -1.60 -15.86 16.20
C ASP A 61 -2.24 -15.20 14.98
N ALA A 62 -3.28 -15.82 14.40
CA ALA A 62 -3.98 -15.24 13.26
C ALA A 62 -4.72 -13.97 13.67
N VAL A 63 -5.33 -13.97 14.84
CA VAL A 63 -6.00 -12.77 15.37
C VAL A 63 -5.01 -11.62 15.50
N SER A 64 -3.83 -11.89 16.07
CA SER A 64 -2.80 -10.88 16.23
C SER A 64 -2.33 -10.33 14.88
N MET A 65 -2.11 -11.20 13.89
CA MET A 65 -1.71 -10.78 12.56
C MET A 65 -2.79 -9.91 11.90
N MET A 66 -4.06 -10.29 12.07
CA MET A 66 -5.15 -9.51 11.50
C MET A 66 -5.26 -8.12 12.15
N GLU A 67 -4.99 -8.03 13.45
CA GLU A 67 -4.95 -6.73 14.12
C GLU A 67 -3.87 -5.83 13.52
N ASP A 68 -2.70 -6.40 13.23
CA ASP A 68 -1.62 -5.65 12.59
C ASP A 68 -2.04 -5.19 11.19
N ALA A 69 -2.71 -6.06 10.43
CA ALA A 69 -3.18 -5.69 9.09
C ALA A 69 -4.20 -4.56 9.16
N VAL A 70 -5.14 -4.64 10.10
CA VAL A 70 -6.14 -3.60 10.29
C VAL A 70 -5.47 -2.28 10.67
N ASP A 71 -4.42 -2.33 11.47
CA ASP A 71 -3.67 -1.13 11.84
C ASP A 71 -3.09 -0.44 10.59
N GLN A 72 -2.50 -1.22 9.67
CA GLN A 72 -1.97 -0.67 8.43
C GLN A 72 -3.09 -0.05 7.60
N LEU A 73 -4.23 -0.73 7.51
CA LEU A 73 -5.36 -0.21 6.74
C LEU A 73 -5.94 1.06 7.36
N SER A 74 -5.89 1.17 8.70
CA SER A 74 -6.34 2.38 9.38
C SER A 74 -5.46 3.58 9.03
N LYS A 75 -4.16 3.35 8.90
CA LYS A 75 -3.23 4.42 8.52
C LYS A 75 -3.50 4.94 7.11
N MET A 76 -4.05 4.10 6.24
CA MET A 76 -4.40 4.50 4.88
C MET A 76 -5.46 5.60 4.84
N LYS A 77 -6.35 5.64 5.83
CA LYS A 77 -7.46 6.61 5.81
C LYS A 77 -6.95 8.04 5.78
N ASP A 78 -5.96 8.35 6.61
CA ASP A 78 -5.39 9.68 6.67
C ASP A 78 -4.67 10.04 5.36
N ALA A 79 -3.86 9.10 4.85
CA ALA A 79 -3.17 9.31 3.59
C ALA A 79 -4.17 9.51 2.44
N ARG A 80 -5.26 8.77 2.45
CA ARG A 80 -6.30 8.90 1.42
C ARG A 80 -6.93 10.28 1.44
N THR A 81 -7.26 10.79 2.63
CA THR A 81 -7.83 12.13 2.77
C THR A 81 -6.87 13.17 2.19
N LYS A 82 -5.58 13.05 2.53
CA LYS A 82 -4.58 13.99 2.04
C LYS A 82 -4.40 13.89 0.53
N ALA A 83 -4.43 12.68 -0.02
CA ALA A 83 -4.33 12.49 -1.46
C ALA A 83 -5.52 13.12 -2.19
N GLU A 84 -6.72 12.90 -1.66
CA GLU A 84 -7.93 13.44 -2.27
C GLU A 84 -7.96 14.98 -2.20
N ASP A 85 -7.55 15.55 -1.08
CA ASP A 85 -7.48 17.01 -0.94
C ASP A 85 -6.48 17.59 -1.93
N ALA A 86 -5.33 16.97 -2.07
CA ALA A 86 -4.31 17.43 -3.03
C ALA A 86 -4.84 17.34 -4.46
N ALA A 87 -5.55 16.25 -4.79
CA ALA A 87 -6.12 16.08 -6.13
C ALA A 87 -7.17 17.15 -6.43
N LYS A 88 -7.99 17.51 -5.43
CA LYS A 88 -8.99 18.57 -5.61
C LYS A 88 -8.33 19.90 -5.92
N LYS A 89 -7.16 20.13 -5.38
CA LYS A 89 -6.38 21.36 -5.62
C LYS A 89 -5.52 21.23 -6.88
N LYS A 90 -5.57 20.09 -7.55
CA LYS A 90 -4.73 19.79 -8.72
C LYS A 90 -3.25 19.84 -8.40
N ASP A 91 -2.90 19.58 -7.16
CA ASP A 91 -1.53 19.42 -6.69
C ASP A 91 -1.11 17.98 -6.94
N TRP A 92 -0.79 17.68 -8.19
CA TRP A 92 -0.54 16.30 -8.62
C TRP A 92 0.70 15.71 -7.96
N GLN A 93 1.66 16.55 -7.61
CA GLN A 93 2.85 16.09 -6.88
C GLN A 93 2.45 15.49 -5.53
N GLN A 94 1.72 16.26 -4.73
CA GLN A 94 1.30 15.80 -3.41
C GLN A 94 0.28 14.66 -3.51
N ALA A 95 -0.65 14.76 -4.47
CA ALA A 95 -1.64 13.71 -4.66
C ALA A 95 -0.97 12.38 -4.98
N THR A 96 0.04 12.39 -5.85
CA THR A 96 0.77 11.18 -6.22
C THR A 96 1.55 10.62 -5.03
N LEU A 97 2.24 11.49 -4.29
CA LEU A 97 3.03 11.05 -3.13
C LEU A 97 2.16 10.43 -2.04
N TRP A 98 1.02 11.05 -1.74
CA TRP A 98 0.11 10.48 -0.73
C TRP A 98 -0.54 9.18 -1.21
N THR A 99 -0.86 9.08 -2.50
CA THR A 99 -1.40 7.84 -3.06
C THR A 99 -0.37 6.73 -3.02
N GLU A 100 0.90 7.05 -3.27
CA GLU A 100 1.99 6.11 -3.14
C GLU A 100 2.11 5.61 -1.69
N GLN A 101 1.90 6.50 -0.72
CA GLN A 101 1.90 6.12 0.69
C GLN A 101 0.75 5.15 1.00
N ILE A 102 -0.43 5.40 0.43
CA ILE A 102 -1.56 4.48 0.54
C ILE A 102 -1.14 3.09 0.06
N TRP A 103 -0.52 3.04 -1.12
CA TRP A 103 -0.09 1.77 -1.69
C TRP A 103 0.91 1.04 -0.79
N GLN A 104 1.83 1.77 -0.16
CA GLN A 104 2.80 1.14 0.73
C GLN A 104 2.12 0.49 1.94
N TYR A 105 1.12 1.15 2.51
CA TYR A 105 0.34 0.55 3.60
C TYR A 105 -0.42 -0.68 3.10
N GLN A 106 -0.96 -0.61 1.89
CA GLN A 106 -1.66 -1.76 1.30
C GLN A 106 -0.73 -2.95 1.12
N VAL A 107 0.49 -2.71 0.65
CA VAL A 107 1.45 -3.80 0.46
C VAL A 107 1.76 -4.48 1.79
N LYS A 108 1.93 -3.68 2.84
CA LYS A 108 2.17 -4.24 4.18
C LYS A 108 0.98 -5.05 4.66
N ALA A 109 -0.23 -4.51 4.50
CA ALA A 109 -1.45 -5.22 4.91
C ALA A 109 -1.64 -6.50 4.10
N ALA A 110 -1.38 -6.45 2.79
CA ALA A 110 -1.50 -7.62 1.93
C ALA A 110 -0.50 -8.70 2.34
N ASP A 111 0.73 -8.31 2.65
CA ASP A 111 1.74 -9.25 3.09
C ASP A 111 1.32 -9.94 4.39
N ILE A 112 0.85 -9.17 5.36
CA ILE A 112 0.36 -9.72 6.63
C ILE A 112 -0.82 -10.64 6.36
N GLY A 113 -1.74 -10.23 5.50
CA GLY A 113 -2.90 -11.04 5.16
C GLY A 113 -2.53 -12.36 4.51
N MET A 114 -1.57 -12.33 3.58
CA MET A 114 -1.10 -13.55 2.92
C MET A 114 -0.43 -14.50 3.91
N ARG A 115 0.35 -13.97 4.84
CA ARG A 115 0.96 -14.78 5.88
C ARG A 115 -0.10 -15.41 6.79
N THR A 116 -1.13 -14.63 7.11
CA THR A 116 -2.23 -15.12 7.94
C THR A 116 -2.96 -16.25 7.22
N LYS A 117 -3.24 -16.05 5.93
CA LYS A 117 -3.89 -17.07 5.11
C LYS A 117 -3.08 -18.38 5.11
N THR A 118 -1.77 -18.27 4.85
CA THR A 118 -0.87 -19.42 4.82
C THR A 118 -0.86 -20.13 6.18
N PHE A 119 -0.76 -19.35 7.27
CA PHE A 119 -0.79 -19.89 8.61
C PHE A 119 -2.07 -20.70 8.85
N LEU A 120 -3.21 -20.11 8.48
CA LEU A 120 -4.50 -20.77 8.69
C LEU A 120 -4.61 -22.04 7.87
N GLU A 121 -4.15 -22.02 6.62
CA GLU A 121 -4.16 -23.22 5.77
C GLU A 121 -3.30 -24.32 6.37
N GLN A 122 -2.12 -23.95 6.86
CA GLN A 122 -1.18 -24.92 7.44
C GLN A 122 -1.68 -25.49 8.76
N ASN A 123 -2.52 -24.78 9.46
CA ASN A 123 -3.03 -25.20 10.76
C ASN A 123 -4.44 -25.76 10.70
N GLY A 124 -4.96 -25.99 9.51
CA GLY A 124 -6.22 -26.67 9.34
C GLY A 124 -7.46 -25.83 9.67
N ALA A 125 -7.39 -24.54 9.48
CA ALA A 125 -8.55 -23.67 9.69
C ALA A 125 -9.70 -24.15 8.79
N LYS A 126 -10.91 -24.06 9.32
CA LYS A 126 -12.10 -24.57 8.64
C LYS A 126 -13.08 -23.44 8.36
N LYS A 127 -13.83 -23.59 7.29
CA LYS A 127 -14.87 -22.63 6.95
C LYS A 127 -15.87 -22.52 8.09
N VAL A 128 -16.34 -21.30 8.31
CA VAL A 128 -17.38 -21.01 9.29
C VAL A 128 -18.65 -20.63 8.57
N GLY A 129 -19.71 -20.72 9.27
CA GLY A 129 -20.94 -20.22 8.75
C GLY A 129 -21.65 -21.19 7.92
N LYS A 130 -22.06 -21.48 7.92
CA LYS A 130 -22.87 -21.87 7.22
C LYS A 130 -23.08 -22.50 7.00
#